data_462ff524615b5bbb4f87795c7a75b36f
#
_entry.id   462ff524615b5bbb4f87795c7a75b36f
#
_cell.length_a   1.000
_cell.length_b   1.000
_cell.length_c   1.000
_cell.angle_alpha   90.00
_cell.angle_beta   90.00
_cell.angle_gamma   90.00
#
_symmetry.space_group_name_H-M   'P 1'
#
loop_
_entity.id
_entity.type
_entity.pdbx_description
1 polymer ?
#
loop_
_entity_poly.entity_id
_entity_poly.type
_entity_poly.pdbx_seq_one_letter_code
_entity_poly.pdbx_strand_id
1 'polypeptide(L)'
;MLNSYPQVLSTGTNSCVNTPNATLKVAPYLTKAVRSILAGEPLRRIARRRSLVLLGVLCVISITPAYGYNPNVESYKLYAHMKLLNDKQYRCLVTLWTLESRWNPKADNPKSSAYGIPQLLNMKETNPYKQIDLGLKYITHHKLYKGDTCKALDRHKRVGHY
;
A
#
# COMPACT_ATOMS: atom_id res chain seq x y z
N MET A 1 13.11 -40.99 21.30
CA MET A 1 13.46 -39.83 22.11
C MET A 1 12.47 -38.73 21.75
N LEU A 2 11.50 -38.50 22.65
CA LEU A 2 10.40 -37.57 22.44
C LEU A 2 10.83 -36.18 22.97
N ASN A 3 10.96 -35.18 22.08
CA ASN A 3 11.23 -33.79 22.49
C ASN A 3 9.92 -33.11 22.78
N SER A 4 9.68 -32.82 24.06
CA SER A 4 8.57 -32.05 24.59
C SER A 4 8.78 -30.57 24.27
N TYR A 5 7.84 -29.93 23.56
CA TYR A 5 7.77 -28.50 23.46
C TYR A 5 7.01 -27.92 24.67
N PRO A 6 7.47 -26.86 25.34
CA PRO A 6 6.73 -26.22 26.42
C PRO A 6 5.56 -25.44 25.85
N GLN A 7 4.36 -25.72 26.35
CA GLN A 7 3.13 -24.96 26.13
C GLN A 7 3.20 -23.67 26.96
N VAL A 8 3.26 -22.53 26.31
CA VAL A 8 3.11 -21.22 26.97
C VAL A 8 1.61 -20.88 26.99
N LEU A 9 0.98 -21.10 28.15
CA LEU A 9 -0.32 -20.57 28.48
C LEU A 9 -0.19 -19.07 28.78
N SER A 10 -0.60 -18.23 27.84
CA SER A 10 -0.77 -16.80 28.07
C SER A 10 -2.24 -16.49 28.31
N THR A 11 -2.63 -16.39 29.58
CA THR A 11 -3.84 -15.74 30.02
C THR A 11 -3.59 -14.23 30.01
N GLY A 12 -3.90 -13.58 28.91
CA GLY A 12 -3.86 -12.13 28.78
C GLY A 12 -5.28 -11.57 28.79
N THR A 13 -5.70 -11.05 29.93
CA THR A 13 -6.92 -10.26 30.13
C THR A 13 -6.88 -9.03 29.21
N ASN A 14 -7.89 -8.92 28.31
CA ASN A 14 -8.13 -7.72 27.52
C ASN A 14 -8.54 -6.57 28.43
N SER A 15 -7.60 -5.72 28.78
CA SER A 15 -7.85 -4.43 29.41
C SER A 15 -8.03 -3.40 28.30
N CYS A 16 -9.29 -3.02 28.02
CA CYS A 16 -9.60 -1.86 27.20
C CYS A 16 -9.08 -0.61 27.91
N VAL A 17 -7.92 -0.12 27.49
CA VAL A 17 -7.44 1.19 27.93
C VAL A 17 -8.20 2.24 27.14
N ASN A 18 -9.22 2.83 27.79
CA ASN A 18 -9.84 4.09 27.37
C ASN A 18 -8.78 5.19 27.44
N THR A 19 -8.28 5.66 26.31
CA THR A 19 -7.53 6.90 26.22
C THR A 19 -8.52 8.06 26.18
N PRO A 20 -8.53 8.96 27.18
CA PRO A 20 -9.33 10.15 27.13
C PRO A 20 -8.64 11.21 26.25
N ASN A 21 -9.46 11.86 25.39
CA ASN A 21 -9.22 13.19 24.82
C ASN A 21 -8.04 13.37 23.85
N ALA A 22 -8.22 12.88 22.62
CA ALA A 22 -7.64 13.55 21.49
C ALA A 22 -8.48 14.83 21.22
N THR A 23 -8.10 15.96 21.79
CA THR A 23 -8.62 17.28 21.41
C THR A 23 -8.26 17.51 19.94
N LEU A 24 -9.26 17.36 19.08
CA LEU A 24 -9.16 17.76 17.68
C LEU A 24 -8.89 19.26 17.65
N LYS A 25 -7.66 19.68 17.36
CA LYS A 25 -7.33 21.07 17.07
C LYS A 25 -7.97 21.41 15.72
N VAL A 26 -9.20 21.87 15.76
CA VAL A 26 -9.92 22.37 14.58
C VAL A 26 -9.19 23.60 14.10
N ALA A 27 -8.76 23.60 12.84
CA ALA A 27 -8.01 24.68 12.24
C ALA A 27 -8.76 26.03 12.37
N PRO A 28 -8.07 27.17 12.62
CA PRO A 28 -8.67 28.45 12.98
C PRO A 28 -9.58 29.05 11.92
N TYR A 29 -9.65 28.48 10.72
CA TYR A 29 -10.49 28.93 9.61
C TYR A 29 -11.99 28.59 9.76
N LEU A 30 -12.34 27.56 10.56
CA LEU A 30 -13.73 27.14 10.78
C LEU A 30 -14.43 28.02 11.81
N THR A 31 -13.70 28.69 12.72
CA THR A 31 -14.29 29.55 13.77
C THR A 31 -14.82 30.85 13.22
N LYS A 32 -14.29 31.40 12.11
CA LYS A 32 -14.82 32.62 11.48
C LYS A 32 -16.14 32.37 10.77
N ALA A 33 -16.33 31.21 10.14
CA ALA A 33 -17.58 30.89 9.45
C ALA A 33 -18.78 30.71 10.40
N VAL A 34 -18.53 30.15 11.60
CA VAL A 34 -19.58 29.93 12.60
C VAL A 34 -19.97 31.22 13.31
N ARG A 35 -19.02 32.16 13.53
CA ARG A 35 -19.35 33.47 14.14
C ARG A 35 -20.22 34.36 13.27
N SER A 36 -20.11 34.26 11.94
CA SER A 36 -20.95 35.06 11.02
C SER A 36 -22.43 34.65 11.05
N ILE A 37 -22.72 33.41 11.42
CA ILE A 37 -24.09 32.88 11.49
C ILE A 37 -24.82 33.39 12.74
N LEU A 38 -24.08 33.66 13.82
CA LEU A 38 -24.64 34.15 15.10
C LEU A 38 -24.81 35.67 15.16
N ALA A 39 -24.24 36.43 14.23
CA ALA A 39 -24.25 37.89 14.23
C ALA A 39 -25.45 38.52 13.48
N GLY A 40 -26.45 37.75 13.05
CA GLY A 40 -27.73 38.29 12.52
C GLY A 40 -27.62 39.19 11.26
N GLU A 41 -26.65 38.98 10.40
CA GLU A 41 -26.50 39.71 9.14
C GLU A 41 -27.64 39.40 8.15
N PRO A 42 -28.17 40.42 7.43
CA PRO A 42 -29.35 40.24 6.56
C PRO A 42 -29.04 39.30 5.39
N LEU A 43 -29.80 38.23 5.33
CA LEU A 43 -29.68 37.05 4.44
C LEU A 43 -29.52 37.33 2.93
N ARG A 44 -29.81 38.53 2.45
CA ARG A 44 -29.82 38.84 1.01
C ARG A 44 -28.44 38.94 0.33
N ARG A 45 -27.37 39.25 1.07
CA ARG A 45 -26.02 39.40 0.49
C ARG A 45 -25.19 38.08 0.54
N ILE A 46 -25.61 37.12 1.34
CA ILE A 46 -24.87 35.89 1.58
C ILE A 46 -25.22 34.83 0.53
N ALA A 47 -26.43 34.86 -0.06
CA ALA A 47 -26.89 33.84 -1.00
C ALA A 47 -26.06 33.75 -2.30
N ARG A 48 -25.57 34.89 -2.85
CA ARG A 48 -24.78 34.84 -4.12
C ARG A 48 -23.33 34.33 -3.96
N ARG A 49 -22.72 34.51 -2.78
CA ARG A 49 -21.34 34.03 -2.54
C ARG A 49 -21.28 32.56 -2.07
N ARG A 50 -22.35 32.05 -1.44
CA ARG A 50 -22.43 30.68 -0.94
C ARG A 50 -22.61 29.63 -2.04
N SER A 51 -23.30 29.99 -3.13
CA SER A 51 -23.47 29.05 -4.27
C SER A 51 -22.14 28.68 -4.94
N LEU A 52 -21.23 29.63 -5.09
CA LEU A 52 -19.93 29.38 -5.73
C LEU A 52 -18.97 28.57 -4.83
N VAL A 53 -19.04 28.79 -3.51
CA VAL A 53 -18.17 28.03 -2.56
C VAL A 53 -18.67 26.61 -2.37
N LEU A 54 -19.99 26.38 -2.34
CA LEU A 54 -20.56 25.04 -2.26
C LEU A 54 -20.30 24.20 -3.53
N LEU A 55 -20.36 24.82 -4.72
CA LEU A 55 -19.97 24.17 -5.98
C LEU A 55 -18.49 23.84 -6.03
N GLY A 56 -17.62 24.69 -5.49
CA GLY A 56 -16.19 24.45 -5.40
C GLY A 56 -15.83 23.28 -4.45
N VAL A 57 -16.51 23.19 -3.30
CA VAL A 57 -16.27 22.10 -2.32
C VAL A 57 -16.80 20.75 -2.84
N LEU A 58 -17.93 20.74 -3.53
CA LEU A 58 -18.45 19.51 -4.16
C LEU A 58 -17.56 19.00 -5.30
N CYS A 59 -16.90 19.89 -6.05
CA CYS A 59 -15.98 19.49 -7.12
C CYS A 59 -14.68 18.87 -6.61
N VAL A 60 -14.21 19.24 -5.42
CA VAL A 60 -12.96 18.71 -4.84
C VAL A 60 -13.13 17.30 -4.26
N ILE A 61 -14.35 16.94 -3.84
CA ILE A 61 -14.64 15.60 -3.29
C ILE A 61 -14.68 14.49 -4.38
N SER A 62 -14.80 14.89 -5.66
CA SER A 62 -14.96 13.95 -6.78
C SER A 62 -13.67 13.41 -7.37
N ILE A 63 -12.49 13.82 -6.87
CA ILE A 63 -11.18 13.42 -7.43
C ILE A 63 -10.40 12.56 -6.42
N THR A 64 -11.07 11.64 -5.74
CA THR A 64 -10.34 10.52 -5.17
C THR A 64 -10.19 9.48 -6.28
N PRO A 65 -8.97 9.20 -6.78
CA PRO A 65 -8.79 8.03 -7.62
C PRO A 65 -9.27 6.85 -6.79
N ALA A 66 -10.28 6.14 -7.26
CA ALA A 66 -10.64 4.84 -6.72
C ALA A 66 -9.44 3.92 -6.96
N TYR A 67 -8.48 3.93 -6.05
CA TYR A 67 -7.48 2.88 -5.99
C TYR A 67 -8.25 1.60 -5.73
N GLY A 68 -8.48 0.82 -6.78
CA GLY A 68 -9.16 -0.45 -6.70
C GLY A 68 -8.39 -1.35 -5.72
N TYR A 69 -8.88 -1.40 -4.48
CA TYR A 69 -8.35 -2.31 -3.48
C TYR A 69 -8.56 -3.74 -3.98
N ASN A 70 -7.48 -4.43 -4.31
CA ASN A 70 -7.51 -5.85 -4.66
C ASN A 70 -7.00 -6.65 -3.44
N PRO A 71 -7.90 -7.32 -2.70
CA PRO A 71 -7.53 -8.06 -1.49
C PRO A 71 -6.51 -9.17 -1.77
N ASN A 72 -6.49 -9.71 -2.98
CA ASN A 72 -5.51 -10.72 -3.38
C ASN A 72 -4.08 -10.14 -3.44
N VAL A 73 -3.92 -8.90 -3.91
CA VAL A 73 -2.60 -8.25 -3.98
C VAL A 73 -2.00 -8.05 -2.59
N GLU A 74 -2.81 -7.66 -1.62
CA GLU A 74 -2.33 -7.50 -0.24
C GLU A 74 -1.93 -8.85 0.39
N SER A 75 -2.64 -9.93 0.08
CA SER A 75 -2.26 -11.29 0.49
C SER A 75 -0.91 -11.72 -0.12
N TYR A 76 -0.66 -11.38 -1.38
CA TYR A 76 0.63 -11.66 -2.04
C TYR A 76 1.78 -10.88 -1.41
N LYS A 77 1.57 -9.60 -1.12
CA LYS A 77 2.55 -8.75 -0.44
C LYS A 77 2.85 -9.25 0.98
N LEU A 78 1.81 -9.62 1.74
CA LEU A 78 1.98 -10.19 3.07
C LEU A 78 2.81 -11.48 3.02
N TYR A 79 2.51 -12.38 2.08
CA TYR A 79 3.28 -13.61 1.89
C TYR A 79 4.76 -13.31 1.60
N ALA A 80 5.05 -12.37 0.71
CA ALA A 80 6.43 -11.97 0.42
C ALA A 80 7.14 -11.37 1.64
N HIS A 81 6.42 -10.59 2.47
CA HIS A 81 6.96 -10.05 3.72
C HIS A 81 7.35 -11.15 4.70
N MET A 82 6.47 -12.16 4.86
CA MET A 82 6.75 -13.32 5.73
C MET A 82 7.96 -14.13 5.25
N LYS A 83 8.25 -14.17 3.95
CA LYS A 83 9.43 -14.85 3.40
C LYS A 83 10.73 -14.07 3.63
N LEU A 84 10.69 -12.76 3.55
CA LEU A 84 11.89 -11.91 3.67
C LEU A 84 12.26 -11.64 5.13
N LEU A 85 11.30 -11.49 6.05
CA LEU A 85 11.48 -11.13 7.46
C LEU A 85 12.37 -9.89 7.67
N ASN A 86 12.37 -8.97 6.69
CA ASN A 86 13.18 -7.76 6.69
C ASN A 86 12.41 -6.62 6.00
N ASP A 87 12.02 -5.61 6.76
CA ASP A 87 11.19 -4.50 6.29
C ASP A 87 11.83 -3.67 5.17
N LYS A 88 13.14 -3.45 5.23
CA LYS A 88 13.85 -2.70 4.20
C LYS A 88 13.80 -3.46 2.87
N GLN A 89 14.14 -4.73 2.89
CA GLN A 89 14.12 -5.59 1.71
C GLN A 89 12.69 -5.73 1.17
N TYR A 90 11.72 -5.89 2.06
CA TYR A 90 10.30 -5.95 1.67
C TYR A 90 9.83 -4.68 0.95
N ARG A 91 10.13 -3.48 1.48
CA ARG A 91 9.75 -2.22 0.81
C ARG A 91 10.38 -2.08 -0.59
N CYS A 92 11.64 -2.48 -0.74
CA CYS A 92 12.28 -2.50 -2.05
C CYS A 92 11.59 -3.49 -3.00
N LEU A 93 11.26 -4.69 -2.53
CA LEU A 93 10.54 -5.69 -3.31
C LEU A 93 9.15 -5.23 -3.74
N VAL A 94 8.39 -4.63 -2.81
CA VAL A 94 7.06 -4.08 -3.11
C VAL A 94 7.14 -3.07 -4.24
N THR A 95 8.11 -2.14 -4.16
CA THR A 95 8.32 -1.14 -5.22
C THR A 95 8.71 -1.79 -6.54
N LEU A 96 9.66 -2.72 -6.52
CA LEU A 96 10.14 -3.43 -7.71
C LEU A 96 9.00 -4.13 -8.45
N TRP A 97 8.26 -5.01 -7.77
CA TRP A 97 7.20 -5.78 -8.41
C TRP A 97 5.94 -4.97 -8.70
N THR A 98 5.78 -3.79 -8.09
CA THR A 98 4.77 -2.81 -8.52
C THR A 98 5.14 -2.21 -9.87
N LEU A 99 6.42 -1.92 -10.12
CA LEU A 99 6.91 -1.44 -11.42
C LEU A 99 6.84 -2.54 -12.49
N GLU A 100 7.10 -3.80 -12.15
CA GLU A 100 7.12 -4.94 -13.08
C GLU A 100 5.72 -5.34 -13.56
N SER A 101 4.79 -5.58 -12.63
CA SER A 101 3.49 -6.17 -12.94
C SER A 101 2.31 -5.57 -12.18
N ARG A 102 2.56 -4.62 -11.27
CA ARG A 102 1.59 -4.19 -10.24
C ARG A 102 1.06 -5.36 -9.41
N TRP A 103 1.91 -6.36 -9.15
CA TRP A 103 1.56 -7.59 -8.45
C TRP A 103 0.48 -8.44 -9.15
N ASN A 104 0.33 -8.29 -10.47
CA ASN A 104 -0.61 -9.08 -11.25
C ASN A 104 0.00 -10.45 -11.61
N PRO A 105 -0.54 -11.58 -11.11
CA PRO A 105 -0.01 -12.91 -11.42
C PRO A 105 -0.26 -13.35 -12.87
N LYS A 106 -1.10 -12.62 -13.60
CA LYS A 106 -1.41 -12.87 -15.01
C LYS A 106 -0.80 -11.83 -15.94
N ALA A 107 0.12 -11.01 -15.43
CA ALA A 107 0.79 -10.02 -16.28
C ALA A 107 1.64 -10.73 -17.34
N ASP A 108 1.38 -10.44 -18.58
CA ASP A 108 2.09 -10.98 -19.76
C ASP A 108 2.72 -9.82 -20.51
N ASN A 109 4.00 -9.95 -20.83
CA ASN A 109 4.72 -8.92 -21.57
C ASN A 109 4.69 -9.26 -23.07
N PRO A 110 3.97 -8.50 -23.91
CA PRO A 110 3.83 -8.81 -25.34
C PRO A 110 5.15 -8.73 -26.14
N LYS A 111 6.20 -8.15 -25.54
CA LYS A 111 7.51 -7.96 -26.19
C LYS A 111 8.57 -8.95 -25.70
N SER A 112 8.25 -9.82 -24.75
CA SER A 112 9.20 -10.79 -24.20
C SER A 112 8.47 -12.01 -23.64
N SER A 113 9.21 -13.01 -23.16
CA SER A 113 8.64 -14.16 -22.46
C SER A 113 8.47 -13.92 -20.94
N ALA A 114 8.53 -12.67 -20.49
CA ALA A 114 8.36 -12.32 -19.08
C ALA A 114 6.91 -12.43 -18.65
N TYR A 115 6.65 -13.12 -17.53
CA TYR A 115 5.30 -13.40 -17.06
C TYR A 115 5.18 -13.31 -15.53
N GLY A 116 3.97 -13.00 -15.08
CA GLY A 116 3.56 -13.06 -13.68
C GLY A 116 4.03 -11.89 -12.82
N ILE A 117 3.92 -12.05 -11.50
CA ILE A 117 4.26 -11.02 -10.52
C ILE A 117 5.70 -10.51 -10.67
N PRO A 118 6.74 -11.37 -10.73
CA PRO A 118 8.13 -10.93 -10.82
C PRO A 118 8.62 -10.71 -12.26
N GLN A 119 7.79 -10.87 -13.28
CA GLN A 119 8.17 -10.72 -14.69
C GLN A 119 9.45 -11.50 -15.09
N LEU A 120 9.55 -12.77 -14.63
CA LEU A 120 10.68 -13.62 -15.01
C LEU A 120 10.49 -14.19 -16.41
N LEU A 121 11.59 -14.26 -17.15
CA LEU A 121 11.61 -14.83 -18.50
C LEU A 121 11.26 -16.32 -18.46
N ASN A 122 10.48 -16.77 -19.44
CA ASN A 122 10.03 -18.17 -19.59
C ASN A 122 9.28 -18.75 -18.38
N MET A 123 8.72 -17.90 -17.52
CA MET A 123 7.90 -18.35 -16.39
C MET A 123 6.60 -18.96 -16.90
N LYS A 124 6.30 -20.21 -16.45
CA LYS A 124 5.04 -20.91 -16.76
C LYS A 124 4.17 -21.14 -15.52
N GLU A 125 4.66 -20.74 -14.38
CA GLU A 125 3.92 -20.89 -13.11
C GLU A 125 2.74 -19.93 -13.05
N THR A 126 1.54 -20.45 -12.75
CA THR A 126 0.30 -19.66 -12.66
C THR A 126 -0.12 -19.38 -11.23
N ASN A 127 0.38 -20.14 -10.25
CA ASN A 127 0.09 -19.91 -8.85
C ASN A 127 0.87 -18.69 -8.34
N PRO A 128 0.19 -17.63 -7.85
CA PRO A 128 0.85 -16.39 -7.45
C PRO A 128 1.87 -16.55 -6.34
N TYR A 129 1.62 -17.43 -5.37
CA TYR A 129 2.56 -17.68 -4.28
C TYR A 129 3.83 -18.37 -4.75
N LYS A 130 3.71 -19.33 -5.66
CA LYS A 130 4.87 -19.96 -6.30
C LYS A 130 5.63 -19.00 -7.20
N GLN A 131 4.95 -18.09 -7.89
CA GLN A 131 5.61 -17.01 -8.63
C GLN A 131 6.47 -16.13 -7.72
N ILE A 132 5.95 -15.80 -6.51
CA ILE A 132 6.70 -15.06 -5.49
C ILE A 132 7.94 -15.84 -5.05
N ASP A 133 7.80 -17.14 -4.73
CA ASP A 133 8.93 -17.97 -4.35
C ASP A 133 10.00 -18.04 -5.45
N LEU A 134 9.61 -18.19 -6.71
CA LEU A 134 10.52 -18.19 -7.85
C LEU A 134 11.21 -16.83 -8.03
N GLY A 135 10.49 -15.72 -7.88
CA GLY A 135 11.05 -14.38 -7.94
C GLY A 135 12.07 -14.11 -6.84
N LEU A 136 11.77 -14.50 -5.59
CA LEU A 136 12.71 -14.40 -4.48
C LEU A 136 13.94 -15.28 -4.69
N LYS A 137 13.74 -16.52 -5.17
CA LYS A 137 14.82 -17.44 -5.52
C LYS A 137 15.73 -16.85 -6.60
N TYR A 138 15.15 -16.21 -7.64
CA TYR A 138 15.91 -15.53 -8.66
C TYR A 138 16.81 -14.44 -8.06
N ILE A 139 16.24 -13.52 -7.25
CA ILE A 139 17.00 -12.43 -6.61
C ILE A 139 18.10 -13.00 -5.70
N THR A 140 17.83 -14.09 -4.97
CA THR A 140 18.81 -14.73 -4.07
C THR A 140 20.00 -15.31 -4.82
N HIS A 141 19.77 -16.00 -5.94
CA HIS A 141 20.81 -16.71 -6.67
C HIS A 141 21.49 -15.85 -7.76
N HIS A 142 20.90 -14.72 -8.13
CA HIS A 142 21.48 -13.85 -9.14
C HIS A 142 22.77 -13.18 -8.65
N LYS A 143 23.83 -13.29 -9.43
CA LYS A 143 25.19 -12.85 -9.06
C LYS A 143 25.28 -11.35 -8.65
N LEU A 144 24.43 -10.51 -9.26
CA LEU A 144 24.42 -9.05 -8.99
C LEU A 144 23.69 -8.69 -7.70
N TYR A 145 22.66 -9.46 -7.32
CA TYR A 145 21.79 -9.10 -6.20
C TYR A 145 22.16 -9.82 -4.91
N LYS A 146 22.51 -11.13 -4.99
CA LYS A 146 22.88 -11.96 -3.83
C LYS A 146 21.85 -11.83 -2.69
N GLY A 147 20.57 -11.87 -3.02
CA GLY A 147 19.47 -11.74 -2.08
C GLY A 147 19.04 -10.31 -1.73
N ASP A 148 19.71 -9.29 -2.25
CA ASP A 148 19.38 -7.88 -1.98
C ASP A 148 18.36 -7.36 -2.99
N THR A 149 17.11 -7.22 -2.54
CA THR A 149 16.00 -6.72 -3.34
C THR A 149 16.15 -5.23 -3.68
N CYS A 150 16.85 -4.46 -2.83
CA CYS A 150 17.11 -3.05 -3.09
C CYS A 150 18.10 -2.87 -4.25
N LYS A 151 19.10 -3.75 -4.38
CA LYS A 151 19.98 -3.76 -5.55
C LYS A 151 19.25 -4.12 -6.83
N ALA A 152 18.30 -5.07 -6.76
CA ALA A 152 17.44 -5.40 -7.89
C ALA A 152 16.58 -4.20 -8.31
N LEU A 153 15.96 -3.50 -7.36
CA LEU A 153 15.20 -2.27 -7.60
C LEU A 153 16.06 -1.17 -8.22
N ASP A 154 17.25 -0.95 -7.70
CA ASP A 154 18.18 0.08 -8.22
C ASP A 154 18.60 -0.23 -9.66
N ARG A 155 18.82 -1.50 -9.99
CA ARG A 155 19.06 -1.91 -11.38
C ARG A 155 17.84 -1.64 -12.26
N HIS A 156 16.65 -2.07 -11.82
CA HIS A 156 15.42 -1.81 -12.57
C HIS A 156 15.23 -0.32 -12.88
N LYS A 157 15.47 0.56 -11.90
CA LYS A 157 15.37 2.02 -12.10
C LYS A 157 16.37 2.57 -13.13
N ARG A 158 17.53 1.93 -13.27
CA ARG A 158 18.56 2.39 -14.22
C ARG A 158 18.39 1.88 -15.62
N VAL A 159 17.94 0.63 -15.78
CA VAL A 159 17.94 -0.07 -17.08
C VAL A 159 16.58 -0.60 -17.49
N GLY A 160 15.55 -0.44 -16.66
CA GLY A 160 14.18 -0.86 -16.96
C GLY A 160 13.88 -2.35 -16.72
N HIS A 161 14.84 -3.11 -16.18
CA HIS A 161 14.68 -4.54 -15.83
C HIS A 161 15.67 -4.93 -14.72
N TYR A 162 15.43 -6.09 -14.10
CA TYR A 162 16.33 -6.64 -13.08
C TYR A 162 16.70 -8.08 -13.38
#